data_4ff33b42dd8f1aa9b3bfea3a7a2fd108
#
_entry.id   4ff33b42dd8f1aa9b3bfea3a7a2fd108
#
_cell.length_a   1.000
_cell.length_b   1.000
_cell.length_c   1.000
_cell.angle_alpha   90.00
_cell.angle_beta   90.00
_cell.angle_gamma   90.00
#
_symmetry.space_group_name_H-M   'P 1'
#
loop_
_entity.id
_entity.type
_entity.pdbx_description
1 polymer ?
#
loop_
_entity_poly.entity_id
_entity_poly.type
_entity_poly.pdbx_seq_one_letter_code
_entity_poly.pdbx_strand_id
1 'polypeptide(L)'
;MRNLSTLVGGTAAALTLAAAISCGGDDSNNSTGPSGSCTPSTNPATLVIQNNAICPQSITIARGGQLTIINQDSRSHDMTSDPHPSHTDCPELNQIGFLNSNQQRQSGNLTTARSCGMHDHSDPDRSTLKATITIQ
;
A
#
# COMPACT_ATOMS: atom_id res chain seq x y z
N MET A 1 -68.17 42.49 -9.08
CA MET A 1 -68.60 42.55 -7.68
C MET A 1 -67.43 41.95 -6.87
N ARG A 2 -66.64 42.83 -6.25
CA ARG A 2 -66.52 42.96 -4.78
C ARG A 2 -66.16 41.63 -4.14
N ASN A 3 -65.11 41.44 -3.39
CA ASN A 3 -64.34 42.23 -2.40
C ASN A 3 -63.02 41.47 -2.10
N LEU A 4 -61.91 42.11 -1.94
CA LEU A 4 -61.36 42.76 -0.73
C LEU A 4 -60.68 41.78 0.29
N SER A 5 -59.42 41.94 0.38
CA SER A 5 -58.50 41.97 1.55
C SER A 5 -58.51 40.83 2.54
N THR A 6 -57.34 40.30 2.84
CA THR A 6 -56.65 40.68 4.09
C THR A 6 -55.20 40.18 4.09
N LEU A 7 -54.28 41.09 4.36
CA LEU A 7 -52.87 40.83 4.79
C LEU A 7 -52.91 40.32 6.23
N VAL A 8 -52.14 39.23 6.51
CA VAL A 8 -51.58 39.01 7.83
C VAL A 8 -50.16 38.48 7.67
N GLY A 9 -49.24 39.22 8.23
CA GLY A 9 -47.84 38.87 8.27
C GLY A 9 -47.55 37.75 9.26
N GLY A 10 -46.44 37.07 9.06
CA GLY A 10 -45.95 35.99 9.93
C GLY A 10 -44.48 35.73 9.65
N THR A 11 -43.69 36.36 10.45
CA THR A 11 -42.31 36.09 10.90
C THR A 11 -41.53 34.99 10.20
N ALA A 12 -40.42 35.41 9.60
CA ALA A 12 -39.31 34.58 9.16
C ALA A 12 -38.67 33.89 10.38
N ALA A 13 -38.72 32.56 10.41
CA ALA A 13 -37.86 31.75 11.24
C ALA A 13 -36.73 31.22 10.36
N ALA A 14 -35.56 31.81 10.51
CA ALA A 14 -34.32 31.29 9.90
C ALA A 14 -33.93 30.00 10.63
N LEU A 15 -34.12 28.84 9.98
CA LEU A 15 -33.55 27.59 10.43
C LEU A 15 -32.10 27.52 9.90
N THR A 16 -31.15 27.78 10.76
CA THR A 16 -29.75 27.48 10.50
C THR A 16 -29.55 25.98 10.55
N LEU A 17 -29.39 25.35 9.39
CA LEU A 17 -28.98 23.95 9.28
C LEU A 17 -27.50 23.90 9.55
N ALA A 18 -27.11 23.46 10.75
CA ALA A 18 -25.75 23.09 11.06
C ALA A 18 -25.44 21.79 10.33
N ALA A 19 -24.65 21.87 9.26
CA ALA A 19 -24.08 20.72 8.63
C ALA A 19 -22.98 20.15 9.57
N ALA A 20 -23.30 19.08 10.26
CA ALA A 20 -22.29 18.27 10.93
C ALA A 20 -21.43 17.59 9.84
N ILE A 21 -20.22 18.10 9.64
CA ILE A 21 -19.19 17.40 8.88
C ILE A 21 -18.74 16.24 9.76
N SER A 22 -19.27 15.05 9.48
CA SER A 22 -18.73 13.80 9.98
C SER A 22 -17.36 13.61 9.30
N CYS A 23 -16.28 13.87 10.01
CA CYS A 23 -14.97 13.34 9.67
C CYS A 23 -15.09 11.83 9.77
N GLY A 24 -15.28 11.18 8.63
CA GLY A 24 -15.08 9.74 8.50
C GLY A 24 -13.63 9.42 8.86
N GLY A 25 -13.45 8.40 9.71
CA GLY A 25 -12.14 7.98 10.16
C GLY A 25 -11.25 7.62 8.99
N ASP A 26 -10.13 8.31 8.89
CA ASP A 26 -9.00 7.89 8.10
C ASP A 26 -8.41 6.66 8.77
N ASP A 27 -8.60 5.51 8.14
CA ASP A 27 -7.71 4.37 8.36
C ASP A 27 -6.35 4.74 7.75
N SER A 28 -5.64 5.62 8.48
CA SER A 28 -4.26 5.96 8.17
C SER A 28 -3.38 4.75 8.47
N ASN A 29 -3.21 3.89 7.48
CA ASN A 29 -2.00 3.08 7.39
C ASN A 29 -0.82 4.05 7.17
N ASN A 30 -0.43 4.73 8.26
CA ASN A 30 0.74 5.59 8.29
C ASN A 30 1.99 4.72 8.28
N SER A 31 2.41 4.28 7.11
CA SER A 31 3.72 3.69 6.87
C SER A 31 4.74 4.83 6.76
N THR A 32 5.31 5.22 7.90
CA THR A 32 6.40 6.20 7.97
C THR A 32 7.71 5.51 7.56
N GLY A 33 7.89 5.29 6.26
CA GLY A 33 9.18 4.94 5.67
C GLY A 33 9.74 6.14 4.89
N PRO A 34 11.05 6.20 4.63
CA PRO A 34 11.62 7.29 3.85
C PRO A 34 10.95 7.37 2.48
N SER A 35 10.40 8.55 2.18
CA SER A 35 9.62 8.82 0.97
C SER A 35 10.42 8.64 -0.31
N GLY A 36 10.41 7.44 -0.84
CA GLY A 36 10.40 7.27 -2.28
C GLY A 36 8.95 7.46 -2.75
N SER A 37 8.73 8.31 -3.72
CA SER A 37 7.39 8.58 -4.27
C SER A 37 6.89 7.36 -5.05
N CYS A 38 6.28 6.38 -4.36
CA CYS A 38 5.63 5.27 -5.03
C CYS A 38 4.17 5.13 -4.61
N THR A 39 3.33 4.63 -5.52
CA THR A 39 1.90 4.42 -5.28
C THR A 39 1.65 2.95 -4.96
N PRO A 40 1.13 2.61 -3.75
CA PRO A 40 0.80 1.22 -3.42
C PRO A 40 -0.25 0.65 -4.38
N SER A 41 -0.15 -0.66 -4.64
CA SER A 41 -1.20 -1.38 -5.35
C SER A 41 -2.47 -1.47 -4.51
N THR A 42 -3.63 -1.38 -5.15
CA THR A 42 -4.93 -1.68 -4.52
C THR A 42 -5.16 -3.20 -4.36
N ASN A 43 -4.33 -4.03 -4.98
CA ASN A 43 -4.40 -5.49 -4.85
C ASN A 43 -3.67 -5.92 -3.58
N PRO A 44 -4.33 -6.60 -2.62
CA PRO A 44 -3.67 -7.13 -1.43
C PRO A 44 -2.54 -8.11 -1.82
N ALA A 45 -1.54 -8.26 -0.95
CA ALA A 45 -0.35 -9.07 -1.18
C ALA A 45 0.48 -8.64 -2.41
N THR A 46 0.49 -7.35 -2.73
CA THR A 46 1.27 -6.80 -3.84
C THR A 46 2.17 -5.66 -3.38
N LEU A 47 3.46 -5.76 -3.69
CA LEU A 47 4.41 -4.67 -3.59
C LEU A 47 4.68 -4.08 -4.97
N VAL A 48 4.85 -2.77 -5.04
CA VAL A 48 5.23 -2.07 -6.27
C VAL A 48 6.61 -1.47 -6.09
N ILE A 49 7.48 -1.61 -7.09
CA ILE A 49 8.76 -0.90 -7.16
C ILE A 49 8.57 0.25 -8.15
N GLN A 50 8.77 1.47 -7.68
CA GLN A 50 8.65 2.69 -8.49
C GLN A 50 9.59 3.77 -7.95
N ASN A 51 10.29 4.48 -8.83
CA ASN A 51 11.23 5.54 -8.47
C ASN A 51 12.32 5.07 -7.47
N ASN A 52 12.85 3.87 -7.66
CA ASN A 52 13.80 3.22 -6.75
C ASN A 52 13.29 3.08 -5.30
N ALA A 53 12.01 2.83 -5.13
CA ALA A 53 11.38 2.57 -3.84
C ALA A 53 10.35 1.46 -3.94
N ILE A 54 10.23 0.66 -2.88
CA ILE A 54 9.17 -0.35 -2.72
C ILE A 54 8.03 0.27 -1.91
N CYS A 55 6.80 0.03 -2.32
CA CYS A 55 5.62 0.32 -1.52
C CYS A 55 4.50 -0.73 -1.62
N PRO A 56 3.84 -0.96 -0.46
CA PRO A 56 4.26 -0.53 0.87
C PRO A 56 5.55 -1.23 1.30
N GLN A 57 6.33 -0.64 2.23
CA GLN A 57 7.54 -1.29 2.78
C GLN A 57 7.23 -2.35 3.86
N SER A 58 5.96 -2.54 4.20
CA SER A 58 5.51 -3.59 5.11
C SER A 58 4.17 -4.14 4.63
N ILE A 59 4.05 -5.47 4.60
CA ILE A 59 2.84 -6.14 4.14
C ILE A 59 2.59 -7.41 4.96
N THR A 60 1.31 -7.71 5.18
CA THR A 60 0.89 -8.94 5.84
C THR A 60 0.18 -9.86 4.84
N ILE A 61 0.56 -11.13 4.84
CA ILE A 61 0.05 -12.15 3.92
C ILE A 61 -0.45 -13.34 4.74
N ALA A 62 -1.63 -13.84 4.40
CA ALA A 62 -2.15 -15.08 5.01
C ALA A 62 -1.27 -16.28 4.60
N ARG A 63 -1.10 -17.23 5.54
CA ARG A 63 -0.38 -18.49 5.26
C ARG A 63 -0.93 -19.21 4.05
N GLY A 64 -0.05 -19.69 3.21
CA GLY A 64 -0.37 -20.33 1.93
C GLY A 64 -0.55 -19.35 0.78
N GLY A 65 -0.58 -18.05 1.07
CA GLY A 65 -0.61 -17.01 0.04
C GLY A 65 0.74 -16.80 -0.65
N GLN A 66 0.74 -15.99 -1.67
CA GLN A 66 1.93 -15.59 -2.43
C GLN A 66 2.04 -14.07 -2.44
N LEU A 67 3.27 -13.56 -2.40
CA LEU A 67 3.58 -12.16 -2.63
C LEU A 67 3.71 -11.92 -4.13
N THR A 68 3.09 -10.88 -4.65
CA THR A 68 3.34 -10.36 -5.99
C THR A 68 4.23 -9.12 -5.90
N ILE A 69 5.24 -9.01 -6.74
CA ILE A 69 6.01 -7.77 -6.94
C ILE A 69 5.83 -7.31 -8.37
N ILE A 70 5.56 -6.01 -8.54
CA ILE A 70 5.44 -5.34 -9.83
C ILE A 70 6.56 -4.31 -9.92
N ASN A 71 7.44 -4.45 -10.91
CA ASN A 71 8.47 -3.47 -11.20
C ASN A 71 7.92 -2.43 -12.19
N GLN A 72 7.66 -1.22 -11.74
CA GLN A 72 7.25 -0.07 -12.55
C GLN A 72 8.40 0.90 -12.85
N ASP A 73 9.62 0.56 -12.43
CA ASP A 73 10.80 1.33 -12.79
C ASP A 73 11.26 1.05 -14.23
N SER A 74 12.03 1.97 -14.78
CA SER A 74 12.69 1.80 -16.07
C SER A 74 13.90 0.86 -16.03
N ARG A 75 14.41 0.57 -14.82
CA ARG A 75 15.52 -0.35 -14.58
C ARG A 75 15.02 -1.70 -14.06
N SER A 76 15.87 -2.71 -14.14
CA SER A 76 15.63 -4.01 -13.51
C SER A 76 16.00 -4.00 -12.03
N HIS A 77 15.38 -4.90 -11.27
CA HIS A 77 15.64 -5.18 -9.86
C HIS A 77 15.75 -6.67 -9.62
N ASP A 78 16.57 -7.10 -8.65
CA ASP A 78 16.73 -8.50 -8.26
C ASP A 78 16.29 -8.69 -6.80
N MET A 79 15.04 -9.13 -6.61
CA MET A 79 14.39 -9.14 -5.29
C MET A 79 14.56 -10.47 -4.59
N THR A 80 15.19 -10.43 -3.42
CA THR A 80 15.50 -11.62 -2.61
C THR A 80 15.17 -11.41 -1.13
N SER A 81 15.08 -12.50 -0.37
CA SER A 81 14.92 -12.42 1.09
C SER A 81 16.22 -12.00 1.80
N ASP A 82 16.08 -11.53 3.03
CA ASP A 82 17.22 -11.28 3.91
C ASP A 82 17.81 -12.64 4.45
N PRO A 83 18.96 -12.59 5.12
CA PRO A 83 19.97 -11.54 5.06
C PRO A 83 20.83 -11.64 3.79
N HIS A 84 21.40 -10.51 3.37
CA HIS A 84 22.42 -10.55 2.31
C HIS A 84 23.75 -11.12 2.88
N PRO A 85 24.50 -11.96 2.19
CA PRO A 85 24.24 -12.56 0.87
C PRO A 85 23.55 -13.93 0.93
N SER A 86 23.12 -14.44 2.09
CA SER A 86 22.68 -15.83 2.25
C SER A 86 21.23 -16.08 1.83
N HIS A 87 20.37 -15.05 1.88
CA HIS A 87 18.94 -15.08 1.45
C HIS A 87 18.12 -16.21 2.07
N THR A 88 18.27 -16.42 3.40
CA THR A 88 17.74 -17.61 4.10
C THR A 88 16.51 -17.38 4.95
N ASP A 89 16.08 -16.12 5.21
CA ASP A 89 14.93 -15.83 6.06
C ASP A 89 13.64 -16.45 5.52
N CYS A 90 13.39 -16.24 4.23
CA CYS A 90 12.21 -16.76 3.53
C CYS A 90 12.61 -17.20 2.12
N PRO A 91 13.14 -18.40 1.92
CA PRO A 91 13.59 -18.87 0.61
C PRO A 91 12.52 -18.84 -0.46
N GLU A 92 11.23 -18.89 -0.08
CA GLU A 92 10.09 -18.79 -0.99
C GLU A 92 10.05 -17.43 -1.71
N LEU A 93 10.55 -16.36 -1.07
CA LEU A 93 10.64 -15.03 -1.68
C LEU A 93 11.67 -14.97 -2.80
N ASN A 94 12.72 -15.80 -2.74
CA ASN A 94 13.79 -15.82 -3.75
C ASN A 94 13.29 -16.29 -5.14
N GLN A 95 12.09 -16.88 -5.23
CA GLN A 95 11.46 -17.21 -6.51
C GLN A 95 11.07 -15.99 -7.34
N ILE A 96 10.96 -14.82 -6.69
CA ILE A 96 10.75 -13.55 -7.37
C ILE A 96 11.96 -13.23 -8.23
N GLY A 97 13.15 -13.14 -7.62
CA GLY A 97 14.42 -12.94 -8.30
C GLY A 97 14.41 -11.70 -9.21
N PHE A 98 14.98 -11.84 -10.38
CA PHE A 98 15.20 -10.75 -11.31
C PHE A 98 13.90 -10.32 -12.04
N LEU A 99 13.57 -9.02 -11.95
CA LEU A 99 12.44 -8.38 -12.64
C LEU A 99 12.95 -7.31 -13.60
N ASN A 100 12.66 -7.46 -14.88
CA ASN A 100 12.86 -6.38 -15.84
C ASN A 100 11.85 -5.25 -15.61
N SER A 101 12.09 -4.09 -16.23
CA SER A 101 11.12 -2.99 -16.27
C SER A 101 9.73 -3.48 -16.72
N ASN A 102 8.68 -3.05 -16.01
CA ASN A 102 7.28 -3.41 -16.23
C ASN A 102 6.96 -4.92 -16.09
N GLN A 103 7.84 -5.69 -15.48
CA GLN A 103 7.59 -7.10 -15.17
C GLN A 103 6.96 -7.27 -13.79
N GLN A 104 6.13 -8.31 -13.65
CA GLN A 104 5.67 -8.79 -12.35
C GLN A 104 6.05 -10.25 -12.15
N ARG A 105 6.28 -10.62 -10.88
CA ARG A 105 6.55 -12.00 -10.46
C ARG A 105 5.95 -12.31 -9.11
N GLN A 106 5.75 -13.58 -8.83
CA GLN A 106 5.21 -14.07 -7.57
C GLN A 106 6.26 -14.88 -6.81
N SER A 107 6.17 -14.83 -5.49
CA SER A 107 6.92 -15.73 -4.60
C SER A 107 6.39 -17.17 -4.70
N GLY A 108 7.10 -18.10 -4.09
CA GLY A 108 6.51 -19.39 -3.69
C GLY A 108 5.41 -19.20 -2.64
N ASN A 109 4.73 -20.31 -2.31
CA ASN A 109 3.69 -20.30 -1.28
C ASN A 109 4.30 -20.05 0.11
N LEU A 110 3.85 -19.02 0.80
CA LEU A 110 4.35 -18.60 2.12
C LEU A 110 3.63 -19.38 3.22
N THR A 111 4.06 -20.59 3.51
CA THR A 111 3.33 -21.54 4.37
C THR A 111 3.68 -21.45 5.85
N THR A 112 4.80 -20.84 6.22
CA THR A 112 5.30 -20.76 7.60
C THR A 112 5.06 -19.37 8.18
N ALA A 113 4.33 -19.30 9.31
CA ALA A 113 4.11 -18.03 10.02
C ALA A 113 5.43 -17.47 10.55
N ARG A 114 5.84 -16.32 10.08
CA ARG A 114 7.07 -15.61 10.44
C ARG A 114 7.10 -14.21 9.84
N SER A 115 8.07 -13.40 10.25
CA SER A 115 8.38 -12.13 9.59
C SER A 115 9.71 -12.27 8.85
N CYS A 116 9.75 -11.81 7.60
CA CYS A 116 10.90 -11.89 6.71
C CYS A 116 11.28 -10.51 6.21
N GLY A 117 12.59 -10.24 6.13
CA GLY A 117 13.10 -9.13 5.36
C GLY A 117 13.22 -9.48 3.87
N MET A 118 13.20 -8.45 3.04
CA MET A 118 13.43 -8.53 1.60
C MET A 118 14.19 -7.29 1.13
N HIS A 119 15.07 -7.45 0.16
CA HIS A 119 15.85 -6.36 -0.42
C HIS A 119 16.11 -6.57 -1.92
N ASP A 120 16.51 -5.50 -2.60
CA ASP A 120 17.12 -5.61 -3.95
C ASP A 120 18.56 -6.09 -3.81
N HIS A 121 18.87 -7.27 -4.34
CA HIS A 121 20.22 -7.85 -4.31
C HIS A 121 21.26 -7.00 -5.05
N SER A 122 20.81 -6.23 -6.04
CA SER A 122 21.70 -5.33 -6.81
C SER A 122 22.06 -4.06 -6.04
N ASP A 123 21.29 -3.71 -4.97
CA ASP A 123 21.51 -2.53 -4.13
C ASP A 123 21.07 -2.82 -2.67
N PRO A 124 21.72 -3.78 -1.98
CA PRO A 124 21.23 -4.33 -0.72
C PRO A 124 21.23 -3.32 0.44
N ASP A 125 21.96 -2.23 0.33
CA ASP A 125 22.04 -1.20 1.38
C ASP A 125 20.98 -0.10 1.23
N ARG A 126 20.29 -0.05 0.10
CA ARG A 126 19.26 0.97 -0.16
C ARG A 126 18.00 0.71 0.67
N SER A 127 17.78 1.53 1.67
CA SER A 127 16.63 1.40 2.58
C SER A 127 15.26 1.52 1.88
N THR A 128 15.17 2.28 0.79
CA THR A 128 13.93 2.43 0.00
C THR A 128 13.58 1.18 -0.81
N LEU A 129 14.54 0.27 -1.04
CA LEU A 129 14.35 -1.00 -1.74
C LEU A 129 14.33 -2.20 -0.78
N LYS A 130 13.94 -1.96 0.48
CA LYS A 130 13.72 -3.00 1.50
C LYS A 130 12.26 -3.07 1.88
N ALA A 131 11.78 -4.28 2.17
CA ALA A 131 10.43 -4.50 2.68
C ALA A 131 10.41 -5.58 3.77
N THR A 132 9.38 -5.52 4.62
CA THR A 132 9.09 -6.55 5.64
C THR A 132 7.80 -7.25 5.28
N ILE A 133 7.84 -8.57 5.22
CA ILE A 133 6.72 -9.44 4.91
C ILE A 133 6.35 -10.24 6.16
N THR A 134 5.16 -10.03 6.70
CA THR A 134 4.62 -10.79 7.83
C THR A 134 3.65 -11.85 7.32
N ILE A 135 3.90 -13.12 7.67
CA ILE A 135 3.08 -14.28 7.28
C ILE A 135 2.31 -14.75 8.52
N GLN A 136 0.97 -14.78 8.46
CA GLN A 136 0.10 -15.16 9.57
C GLN A 136 -1.18 -15.90 9.17
#